data_72001b5866abf71e01305f56a7d7b9aa
#
_entry.id   72001b5866abf71e01305f56a7d7b9aa
#
_cell.length_a   1.000
_cell.length_b   1.000
_cell.length_c   1.000
_cell.angle_alpha   90.00
_cell.angle_beta   90.00
_cell.angle_gamma   90.00
#
_symmetry.space_group_name_H-M   'P 1'
#
loop_
_entity.id
_entity.type
_entity.pdbx_description
1 polymer ?
#
loop_
_entity_poly.entity_id
_entity_poly.type
_entity_poly.pdbx_seq_one_letter_code
_entity_poly.pdbx_strand_id
1 'polypeptide(L)'
;MEINLPAGRKIYFASDFHLGVPDANTSREREKLIIKWLEEAEKDAEHIFLVGDIFDFWFEYKHVIPKGYIRILGKLAALRDKGIGISVFIGNHDMWMNGYFEEELDIPVYYEPQTYTIAGKRFYIGHGDGLGPGDHGYKFLKKVFRNPVCRWLFSALHPAIGIGMANYFSRKSRAAVGQDLEKFLGEENEWLAIYSKEILQKEHFDYFIFGHRHLPLDIKVGENSRYINLGDWLNYTSFAVFDGQQTTLQYYTAAGEKAAKSGVKDIV
;
A
#
# COMPACT_ATOMS: atom_id res chain seq x y z
N MET A 1 14.75 5.91 9.59
CA MET A 1 15.64 5.05 8.77
C MET A 1 16.22 5.88 7.63
N GLU A 2 17.38 5.53 7.12
CA GLU A 2 18.02 6.26 6.02
C GLU A 2 18.21 5.33 4.81
N ILE A 3 17.89 5.82 3.62
CA ILE A 3 18.15 5.12 2.36
C ILE A 3 19.11 5.98 1.54
N ASN A 4 20.28 5.43 1.25
CA ASN A 4 21.18 6.05 0.28
C ASN A 4 20.63 5.87 -1.13
N LEU A 5 20.43 6.97 -1.85
CA LEU A 5 19.91 6.95 -3.22
C LEU A 5 21.03 7.32 -4.20
N PRO A 6 21.63 6.35 -4.89
CA PRO A 6 22.64 6.62 -5.90
C PRO A 6 22.08 7.43 -7.08
N ALA A 7 22.95 8.18 -7.73
CA ALA A 7 22.56 8.96 -8.91
C ALA A 7 21.95 8.07 -10.01
N GLY A 8 20.81 8.50 -10.55
CA GLY A 8 20.06 7.75 -11.57
C GLY A 8 19.16 6.63 -11.02
N ARG A 9 19.22 6.33 -9.71
CA ARG A 9 18.32 5.39 -9.06
C ARG A 9 17.09 6.11 -8.53
N LYS A 10 16.01 5.37 -8.31
CA LYS A 10 14.71 5.90 -7.91
C LYS A 10 14.10 5.08 -6.78
N ILE A 11 13.14 5.69 -6.07
CA ILE A 11 12.29 5.02 -5.09
C ILE A 11 10.89 4.93 -5.67
N TYR A 12 10.31 3.75 -5.61
CA TYR A 12 8.96 3.47 -6.08
C TYR A 12 8.02 3.21 -4.91
N PHE A 13 6.78 3.69 -5.02
CA PHE A 13 5.73 3.51 -4.03
C PHE A 13 4.46 3.05 -4.73
N ALA A 14 3.85 1.96 -4.26
CA ALA A 14 2.55 1.49 -4.72
C ALA A 14 1.76 0.88 -3.58
N SER A 15 0.43 0.87 -3.67
CA SER A 15 -0.47 0.29 -2.67
C SER A 15 -1.74 -0.25 -3.33
N ASP A 16 -2.59 -0.87 -2.52
CA ASP A 16 -3.97 -1.22 -2.88
C ASP A 16 -4.05 -2.06 -4.16
N PHE A 17 -3.24 -3.12 -4.22
CA PHE A 17 -3.29 -4.09 -5.31
C PHE A 17 -4.52 -4.98 -5.22
N HIS A 18 -5.00 -5.27 -4.01
CA HIS A 18 -6.15 -6.11 -3.73
C HIS A 18 -6.19 -7.39 -4.57
N LEU A 19 -5.08 -8.12 -4.60
CA LEU A 19 -5.03 -9.40 -5.27
C LEU A 19 -5.99 -10.38 -4.60
N GLY A 20 -6.83 -11.04 -5.40
CA GLY A 20 -7.87 -11.95 -4.93
C GLY A 20 -9.28 -11.53 -5.32
N VAL A 21 -9.52 -10.27 -5.70
CA VAL A 21 -10.85 -9.76 -6.07
C VAL A 21 -10.86 -9.15 -7.47
N PRO A 22 -12.04 -8.96 -8.07
CA PRO A 22 -13.35 -9.48 -7.65
C PRO A 22 -13.48 -10.99 -7.83
N ASP A 23 -12.65 -11.57 -8.70
CA ASP A 23 -12.58 -13.00 -9.01
C ASP A 23 -11.13 -13.41 -9.36
N ALA A 24 -10.88 -14.71 -9.45
CA ALA A 24 -9.55 -15.25 -9.68
C ALA A 24 -8.94 -14.86 -11.05
N ASN A 25 -9.76 -14.71 -12.09
CA ASN A 25 -9.26 -14.37 -13.43
C ASN A 25 -8.86 -12.91 -13.51
N THR A 26 -9.74 -12.01 -13.10
CA THR A 26 -9.49 -10.56 -13.05
C THR A 26 -8.28 -10.24 -12.15
N SER A 27 -8.22 -10.88 -10.99
CA SER A 27 -7.08 -10.76 -10.08
C SER A 27 -5.77 -11.23 -10.73
N ARG A 28 -5.78 -12.32 -11.47
CA ARG A 28 -4.61 -12.84 -12.17
C ARG A 28 -4.11 -11.91 -13.28
N GLU A 29 -5.02 -11.29 -14.02
CA GLU A 29 -4.62 -10.29 -15.03
C GLU A 29 -4.01 -9.05 -14.37
N ARG A 30 -4.56 -8.59 -13.26
CA ARG A 30 -3.97 -7.51 -12.46
C ARG A 30 -2.60 -7.90 -11.91
N GLU A 31 -2.44 -9.11 -11.38
CA GLU A 31 -1.13 -9.63 -10.93
C GLU A 31 -0.10 -9.57 -12.06
N LYS A 32 -0.46 -9.98 -13.27
CA LYS A 32 0.43 -9.89 -14.44
C LYS A 32 0.78 -8.45 -14.81
N LEU A 33 -0.17 -7.52 -14.67
CA LEU A 33 0.08 -6.10 -14.91
C LEU A 33 1.06 -5.52 -13.90
N ILE A 34 0.88 -5.84 -12.62
CA ILE A 34 1.78 -5.44 -11.53
C ILE A 34 3.20 -6.00 -11.76
N ILE A 35 3.31 -7.24 -12.22
CA ILE A 35 4.62 -7.84 -12.54
C ILE A 35 5.32 -7.08 -13.65
N LYS A 36 4.62 -6.70 -14.72
CA LYS A 36 5.19 -5.87 -15.80
C LYS A 36 5.67 -4.51 -15.28
N TRP A 37 4.90 -3.89 -14.41
CA TRP A 37 5.32 -2.65 -13.75
C TRP A 37 6.57 -2.87 -12.89
N LEU A 38 6.64 -3.94 -12.12
CA LEU A 38 7.82 -4.30 -11.33
C LEU A 38 9.04 -4.60 -12.22
N GLU A 39 8.86 -5.16 -13.41
CA GLU A 39 9.92 -5.38 -14.40
C GLU A 39 10.46 -4.06 -14.97
N GLU A 40 9.61 -3.06 -15.10
CA GLU A 40 10.04 -1.73 -15.50
C GLU A 40 10.74 -0.98 -14.37
N ALA A 41 10.16 -1.02 -13.15
CA ALA A 41 10.75 -0.43 -11.97
C ALA A 41 12.13 -1.03 -11.66
N GLU A 42 12.32 -2.33 -11.87
CA GLU A 42 13.59 -3.04 -11.67
C GLU A 42 14.79 -2.39 -12.36
N LYS A 43 14.57 -1.69 -13.48
CA LYS A 43 15.65 -1.10 -14.27
C LYS A 43 16.40 0.00 -13.53
N ASP A 44 15.71 0.75 -12.67
CA ASP A 44 16.28 1.89 -11.96
C ASP A 44 15.83 2.01 -10.49
N ALA A 45 15.08 1.05 -9.95
CA ALA A 45 14.69 1.07 -8.56
C ALA A 45 15.85 0.79 -7.61
N GLU A 46 16.08 1.65 -6.65
CA GLU A 46 16.90 1.39 -5.48
C GLU A 46 16.07 0.72 -4.39
N HIS A 47 14.83 1.20 -4.21
CA HIS A 47 13.90 0.65 -3.23
C HIS A 47 12.46 0.74 -3.72
N ILE A 48 11.65 -0.26 -3.37
CA ILE A 48 10.22 -0.33 -3.67
C ILE A 48 9.46 -0.43 -2.35
N PHE A 49 8.58 0.51 -2.09
CA PHE A 49 7.64 0.48 -0.97
C PHE A 49 6.29 -0.03 -1.44
N LEU A 50 5.84 -1.15 -0.88
CA LEU A 50 4.48 -1.66 -1.03
C LEU A 50 3.68 -1.25 0.20
N VAL A 51 2.80 -0.28 0.02
CA VAL A 51 2.21 0.49 1.12
C VAL A 51 0.82 -0.05 1.48
N GLY A 52 0.73 -1.35 1.71
CA GLY A 52 -0.46 -2.06 2.22
C GLY A 52 -1.46 -2.50 1.16
N ASP A 53 -2.35 -3.38 1.57
CA ASP A 53 -3.42 -3.97 0.75
C ASP A 53 -2.92 -4.60 -0.56
N ILE A 54 -1.78 -5.32 -0.47
CA ILE A 54 -1.26 -6.14 -1.57
C ILE A 54 -2.28 -7.23 -1.90
N PHE A 55 -2.82 -7.86 -0.87
CA PHE A 55 -3.82 -8.91 -0.97
C PHE A 55 -5.16 -8.42 -0.41
N ASP A 56 -6.25 -8.89 -0.99
CA ASP A 56 -7.58 -8.64 -0.47
C ASP A 56 -7.88 -9.36 0.84
N PHE A 57 -7.14 -10.42 1.07
CA PHE A 57 -7.06 -11.12 2.34
C PHE A 57 -5.75 -11.91 2.41
N TRP A 58 -5.04 -11.77 3.53
CA TRP A 58 -3.85 -12.54 3.84
C TRP A 58 -3.89 -13.00 5.29
N PHE A 59 -3.62 -14.27 5.53
CA PHE A 59 -3.44 -14.85 6.86
C PHE A 59 -2.40 -15.96 6.79
N GLU A 60 -1.39 -15.88 7.61
CA GLU A 60 -0.34 -16.89 7.72
C GLU A 60 -0.69 -17.87 8.84
N TYR A 61 -1.04 -19.09 8.44
CA TYR A 61 -1.11 -20.24 9.33
C TYR A 61 0.31 -20.77 9.58
N LYS A 62 0.46 -21.61 10.61
CA LYS A 62 1.79 -22.14 10.97
C LYS A 62 2.55 -22.78 9.81
N HIS A 63 1.86 -23.46 8.88
CA HIS A 63 2.45 -24.23 7.79
C HIS A 63 1.81 -23.97 6.42
N VAL A 64 0.88 -23.02 6.32
CA VAL A 64 0.20 -22.73 5.06
C VAL A 64 -0.10 -21.24 4.93
N ILE A 65 0.01 -20.74 3.72
CA ILE A 65 -0.43 -19.41 3.30
C ILE A 65 -1.58 -19.55 2.28
N PRO A 66 -2.34 -18.49 2.00
CA PRO A 66 -3.33 -18.50 0.94
C PRO A 66 -2.72 -18.90 -0.41
N LYS A 67 -3.36 -19.84 -1.09
CA LYS A 67 -2.90 -20.27 -2.40
C LYS A 67 -3.15 -19.22 -3.48
N GLY A 68 -2.34 -19.20 -4.49
CA GLY A 68 -2.30 -18.20 -5.55
C GLY A 68 -1.08 -17.30 -5.37
N TYR A 69 -1.09 -16.16 -6.00
CA TYR A 69 -0.09 -15.10 -5.83
C TYR A 69 1.38 -15.52 -6.07
N ILE A 70 1.60 -16.72 -6.61
CA ILE A 70 2.93 -17.28 -6.82
C ILE A 70 3.81 -16.42 -7.74
N ARG A 71 3.18 -15.67 -8.65
CA ARG A 71 3.91 -14.80 -9.58
C ARG A 71 4.43 -13.56 -8.90
N ILE A 72 3.59 -12.88 -8.11
CA ILE A 72 4.01 -11.68 -7.37
C ILE A 72 5.05 -12.05 -6.31
N LEU A 73 4.85 -13.13 -5.55
CA LEU A 73 5.80 -13.60 -4.56
C LEU A 73 7.14 -13.97 -5.21
N GLY A 74 7.13 -14.72 -6.31
CA GLY A 74 8.35 -15.05 -7.05
C GLY A 74 9.03 -13.83 -7.68
N LYS A 75 8.28 -12.82 -8.12
CA LYS A 75 8.86 -11.56 -8.62
C LYS A 75 9.50 -10.77 -7.50
N LEU A 76 8.88 -10.68 -6.34
CA LEU A 76 9.45 -9.98 -5.17
C LEU A 76 10.75 -10.67 -4.71
N ALA A 77 10.77 -12.01 -4.62
CA ALA A 77 11.98 -12.77 -4.34
C ALA A 77 13.10 -12.47 -5.35
N ALA A 78 12.79 -12.53 -6.65
CA ALA A 78 13.77 -12.26 -7.70
C ALA A 78 14.31 -10.81 -7.67
N LEU A 79 13.52 -9.82 -7.25
CA LEU A 79 13.98 -8.45 -7.06
C LEU A 79 14.90 -8.33 -5.85
N ARG A 80 14.60 -9.03 -4.75
CA ARG A 80 15.47 -9.10 -3.57
C ARG A 80 16.79 -9.74 -3.90
N ASP A 81 16.80 -10.87 -4.64
CA ASP A 81 18.01 -11.55 -5.10
C ASP A 81 18.92 -10.66 -5.95
N LYS A 82 18.35 -9.67 -6.64
CA LYS A 82 19.08 -8.63 -7.40
C LYS A 82 19.56 -7.46 -6.54
N GLY A 83 19.29 -7.47 -5.22
CA GLY A 83 19.72 -6.45 -4.29
C GLY A 83 18.81 -5.22 -4.24
N ILE A 84 17.64 -5.23 -4.89
CA ILE A 84 16.68 -4.12 -4.79
C ILE A 84 16.03 -4.15 -3.41
N GLY A 85 16.05 -3.02 -2.71
CA GLY A 85 15.37 -2.87 -1.44
C GLY A 85 13.85 -2.99 -1.62
N ILE A 86 13.19 -3.76 -0.77
CA ILE A 86 11.72 -3.81 -0.72
C ILE A 86 11.28 -3.69 0.72
N SER A 87 10.25 -2.90 0.97
CA SER A 87 9.57 -2.80 2.27
C SER A 87 8.08 -2.92 2.08
N VAL A 88 7.43 -3.70 2.93
CA VAL A 88 5.99 -3.89 2.93
C VAL A 88 5.40 -3.23 4.17
N PHE A 89 4.32 -2.47 3.99
CA PHE A 89 3.44 -2.05 5.07
C PHE A 89 2.19 -2.91 5.02
N ILE A 90 1.63 -3.24 6.18
CA ILE A 90 0.32 -3.89 6.19
C ILE A 90 -0.79 -2.88 5.93
N GLY A 91 -1.82 -3.31 5.21
CA GLY A 91 -3.08 -2.60 5.13
C GLY A 91 -4.15 -3.22 6.01
N ASN A 92 -5.39 -2.81 5.81
CA ASN A 92 -6.53 -3.36 6.56
C ASN A 92 -6.99 -4.73 6.04
N HIS A 93 -6.64 -5.09 4.81
CA HIS A 93 -7.00 -6.38 4.20
C HIS A 93 -5.93 -7.46 4.42
N ASP A 94 -4.68 -7.08 4.58
CA ASP A 94 -3.56 -8.01 4.73
C ASP A 94 -2.79 -7.84 6.06
N MET A 95 -3.50 -7.41 7.11
CA MET A 95 -2.93 -7.11 8.43
C MET A 95 -2.38 -8.32 9.21
N TRP A 96 -2.57 -9.53 8.72
CA TRP A 96 -2.15 -10.77 9.39
C TRP A 96 -0.94 -11.44 8.72
N MET A 97 -0.01 -10.63 8.25
CA MET A 97 1.34 -11.05 7.92
C MET A 97 2.10 -11.40 9.21
N ASN A 98 2.76 -12.54 9.29
CA ASN A 98 3.32 -13.10 10.52
C ASN A 98 4.72 -13.65 10.37
N GLY A 99 5.51 -13.12 9.44
CA GLY A 99 6.90 -13.51 9.26
C GLY A 99 7.22 -14.14 7.91
N TYR A 100 6.23 -14.55 7.13
CA TYR A 100 6.48 -15.19 5.83
C TYR A 100 7.30 -14.30 4.88
N PHE A 101 7.02 -12.99 4.86
CA PHE A 101 7.75 -12.06 4.01
C PHE A 101 9.18 -11.84 4.49
N GLU A 102 9.39 -11.81 5.80
CA GLU A 102 10.72 -11.67 6.40
C GLU A 102 11.54 -12.95 6.26
N GLU A 103 10.93 -14.12 6.53
CA GLU A 103 11.62 -15.40 6.58
C GLU A 103 11.90 -15.99 5.19
N GLU A 104 10.93 -15.86 4.25
CA GLU A 104 11.01 -16.51 2.93
C GLU A 104 11.46 -15.56 1.80
N LEU A 105 11.24 -14.24 1.98
CA LEU A 105 11.52 -13.25 0.92
C LEU A 105 12.57 -12.22 1.34
N ASP A 106 13.03 -12.24 2.60
CA ASP A 106 13.94 -11.24 3.16
C ASP A 106 13.40 -9.80 2.99
N ILE A 107 12.08 -9.63 3.17
CA ILE A 107 11.36 -8.37 3.02
C ILE A 107 10.80 -7.93 4.37
N PRO A 108 11.23 -6.80 4.94
CA PRO A 108 10.68 -6.30 6.20
C PRO A 108 9.21 -5.88 6.05
N VAL A 109 8.39 -6.23 7.06
CA VAL A 109 6.97 -5.86 7.15
C VAL A 109 6.75 -4.87 8.29
N TYR A 110 6.10 -3.76 8.01
CA TYR A 110 5.82 -2.70 8.98
C TYR A 110 4.32 -2.64 9.31
N TYR A 111 4.03 -2.66 10.60
CA TYR A 111 2.67 -2.63 11.16
C TYR A 111 2.19 -1.22 11.50
N GLU A 112 3.09 -0.26 11.53
CA GLU A 112 2.85 1.15 11.83
C GLU A 112 3.60 2.03 10.81
N PRO A 113 3.17 3.27 10.62
CA PRO A 113 3.90 4.20 9.76
C PRO A 113 5.37 4.34 10.16
N GLN A 114 6.23 4.49 9.17
CA GLN A 114 7.68 4.64 9.35
C GLN A 114 8.18 5.96 8.77
N THR A 115 9.28 6.44 9.32
CA THR A 115 9.95 7.64 8.83
C THR A 115 11.25 7.29 8.13
N TYR A 116 11.45 7.86 6.95
CA TYR A 116 12.65 7.67 6.15
C TYR A 116 13.28 9.00 5.76
N THR A 117 14.61 9.03 5.70
CA THR A 117 15.37 10.10 5.04
C THR A 117 15.96 9.53 3.76
N ILE A 118 15.65 10.13 2.62
CA ILE A 118 16.05 9.66 1.29
C ILE A 118 16.54 10.88 0.50
N ALA A 119 17.80 10.89 0.10
CA ALA A 119 18.42 12.04 -0.59
C ALA A 119 18.16 13.38 0.13
N GLY A 120 18.22 13.38 1.46
CA GLY A 120 18.00 14.58 2.29
C GLY A 120 16.54 14.99 2.48
N LYS A 121 15.58 14.29 1.83
CA LYS A 121 14.13 14.50 2.01
C LYS A 121 13.56 13.56 3.06
N ARG A 122 12.63 14.08 3.86
CA ARG A 122 11.98 13.33 4.93
C ARG A 122 10.60 12.81 4.48
N PHE A 123 10.43 11.51 4.58
CA PHE A 123 9.21 10.79 4.23
C PHE A 123 8.54 10.22 5.48
N TYR A 124 7.22 10.34 5.54
CA TYR A 124 6.35 9.64 6.46
C TYR A 124 5.50 8.67 5.64
N ILE A 125 5.72 7.37 5.80
CA ILE A 125 5.14 6.33 4.94
C ILE A 125 4.29 5.38 5.79
N GLY A 126 3.07 5.10 5.36
CA GLY A 126 2.17 4.15 6.01
C GLY A 126 0.95 3.87 5.14
N HIS A 127 0.15 2.86 5.48
CA HIS A 127 -1.03 2.56 4.67
C HIS A 127 -2.11 3.64 4.79
N GLY A 128 -2.38 4.13 5.98
CA GLY A 128 -3.36 5.20 6.19
C GLY A 128 -4.62 4.78 6.96
N ASP A 129 -4.88 3.49 7.05
CA ASP A 129 -6.04 2.93 7.74
C ASP A 129 -6.04 3.25 9.25
N GLY A 130 -7.15 3.79 9.74
CA GLY A 130 -7.32 4.16 11.15
C GLY A 130 -6.46 5.36 11.60
N LEU A 131 -5.82 6.10 10.69
CA LEU A 131 -5.16 7.37 10.97
C LEU A 131 -6.15 8.54 10.87
N GLY A 132 -5.80 9.67 11.49
CA GLY A 132 -6.62 10.88 11.48
C GLY A 132 -7.87 10.80 12.36
N PRO A 133 -8.73 11.82 12.30
CA PRO A 133 -9.94 11.90 13.11
C PRO A 133 -11.03 10.93 12.61
N GLY A 134 -11.93 10.52 13.51
CA GLY A 134 -13.09 9.68 13.18
C GLY A 134 -12.80 8.19 13.15
N ASP A 135 -13.68 7.46 12.49
CA ASP A 135 -13.67 6.00 12.26
C ASP A 135 -13.42 5.15 13.53
N HIS A 136 -14.11 5.49 14.61
CA HIS A 136 -13.97 4.80 15.90
C HIS A 136 -14.33 3.32 15.80
N GLY A 137 -15.29 2.96 14.94
CA GLY A 137 -15.70 1.59 14.70
C GLY A 137 -14.59 0.74 14.11
N TYR A 138 -13.96 1.23 13.04
CA TYR A 138 -12.83 0.54 12.43
C TYR A 138 -11.61 0.48 13.38
N LYS A 139 -11.28 1.58 14.07
CA LYS A 139 -10.19 1.59 15.06
C LYS A 139 -10.37 0.56 16.17
N PHE A 140 -11.62 0.33 16.62
CA PHE A 140 -11.94 -0.73 17.54
C PHE A 140 -11.75 -2.12 16.90
N LEU A 141 -12.28 -2.33 15.70
CA LEU A 141 -12.16 -3.58 14.96
C LEU A 141 -10.70 -3.95 14.69
N LYS A 142 -9.88 -2.96 14.32
CA LYS A 142 -8.42 -3.12 14.14
C LYS A 142 -7.74 -3.65 15.41
N LYS A 143 -8.14 -3.14 16.60
CA LYS A 143 -7.63 -3.65 17.89
C LYS A 143 -8.02 -5.11 18.13
N VAL A 144 -9.24 -5.50 17.79
CA VAL A 144 -9.71 -6.90 17.90
C VAL A 144 -8.91 -7.81 16.97
N PHE A 145 -8.73 -7.42 15.71
CA PHE A 145 -8.00 -8.21 14.73
C PHE A 145 -6.50 -8.32 15.03
N ARG A 146 -5.92 -7.30 15.65
CA ARG A 146 -4.52 -7.32 16.10
C ARG A 146 -4.31 -8.05 17.43
N ASN A 147 -5.40 -8.41 18.13
CA ASN A 147 -5.31 -9.11 19.39
C ASN A 147 -4.75 -10.53 19.19
N PRO A 148 -3.67 -10.93 19.88
CA PRO A 148 -3.02 -12.23 19.70
C PRO A 148 -3.94 -13.40 20.01
N VAL A 149 -4.88 -13.26 20.97
CA VAL A 149 -5.85 -14.31 21.30
C VAL A 149 -6.85 -14.49 20.16
N CYS A 150 -7.36 -13.39 19.58
CA CYS A 150 -8.27 -13.45 18.42
C CYS A 150 -7.58 -14.08 17.21
N ARG A 151 -6.32 -13.74 16.98
CA ARG A 151 -5.49 -14.33 15.90
C ARG A 151 -5.26 -15.83 16.14
N TRP A 152 -4.95 -16.22 17.38
CA TRP A 152 -4.78 -17.62 17.74
C TRP A 152 -6.07 -18.42 17.54
N LEU A 153 -7.22 -17.90 17.99
CA LEU A 153 -8.53 -18.51 17.75
C LEU A 153 -8.83 -18.65 16.25
N PHE A 154 -8.54 -17.62 15.44
CA PHE A 154 -8.71 -17.71 14.00
C PHE A 154 -7.77 -18.74 13.35
N SER A 155 -6.54 -18.86 13.83
CA SER A 155 -5.58 -19.85 13.32
C SER A 155 -5.99 -21.30 13.62
N ALA A 156 -6.86 -21.53 14.59
CA ALA A 156 -7.42 -22.85 14.90
C ALA A 156 -8.53 -23.28 13.93
N LEU A 157 -9.07 -22.34 13.13
CA LEU A 157 -10.04 -22.68 12.09
C LEU A 157 -9.34 -23.38 10.92
N HIS A 158 -10.03 -24.36 10.33
CA HIS A 158 -9.53 -24.96 9.10
C HIS A 158 -9.33 -23.84 8.03
N PRO A 159 -8.20 -23.80 7.32
CA PRO A 159 -7.89 -22.70 6.39
C PRO A 159 -9.00 -22.42 5.35
N ALA A 160 -9.67 -23.44 4.83
CA ALA A 160 -10.77 -23.26 3.89
C ALA A 160 -11.98 -22.52 4.51
N ILE A 161 -12.25 -22.72 5.81
CA ILE A 161 -13.32 -22.04 6.54
C ILE A 161 -12.90 -20.60 6.82
N GLY A 162 -11.71 -20.42 7.41
CA GLY A 162 -11.18 -19.09 7.78
C GLY A 162 -11.08 -18.17 6.56
N ILE A 163 -10.46 -18.63 5.47
CA ILE A 163 -10.33 -17.86 4.23
C ILE A 163 -11.70 -17.58 3.60
N GLY A 164 -12.62 -18.58 3.61
CA GLY A 164 -13.99 -18.40 3.09
C GLY A 164 -14.78 -17.33 3.84
N MET A 165 -14.72 -17.34 5.18
CA MET A 165 -15.34 -16.34 6.05
C MET A 165 -14.75 -14.94 5.81
N ALA A 166 -13.42 -14.83 5.78
CA ALA A 166 -12.76 -13.56 5.58
C ALA A 166 -13.09 -12.92 4.23
N ASN A 167 -13.05 -13.70 3.15
CA ASN A 167 -13.47 -13.26 1.82
C ASN A 167 -14.94 -12.80 1.78
N TYR A 168 -15.83 -13.46 2.50
CA TYR A 168 -17.23 -13.06 2.61
C TYR A 168 -17.34 -11.68 3.31
N PHE A 169 -16.67 -11.50 4.45
CA PHE A 169 -16.71 -10.24 5.19
C PHE A 169 -16.02 -9.11 4.44
N SER A 170 -14.89 -9.35 3.77
CA SER A 170 -14.20 -8.38 2.93
C SER A 170 -15.10 -7.86 1.82
N ARG A 171 -15.79 -8.75 1.08
CA ARG A 171 -16.75 -8.36 0.03
C ARG A 171 -17.91 -7.55 0.58
N LYS A 172 -18.46 -7.94 1.75
CA LYS A 172 -19.56 -7.22 2.39
C LYS A 172 -19.15 -5.83 2.85
N SER A 173 -17.95 -5.69 3.42
CA SER A 173 -17.39 -4.41 3.84
C SER A 173 -17.21 -3.46 2.64
N ARG A 174 -16.64 -3.93 1.54
CA ARG A 174 -16.51 -3.13 0.32
C ARG A 174 -17.85 -2.69 -0.25
N ALA A 175 -18.84 -3.56 -0.28
CA ALA A 175 -20.18 -3.20 -0.74
C ALA A 175 -20.85 -2.13 0.12
N ALA A 176 -20.49 -2.06 1.40
CA ALA A 176 -21.06 -1.09 2.35
C ALA A 176 -20.33 0.25 2.38
N VAL A 177 -19.02 0.27 2.14
CA VAL A 177 -18.14 1.45 2.38
C VAL A 177 -17.48 1.95 1.10
N GLY A 178 -17.34 1.12 0.07
CA GLY A 178 -16.52 1.39 -1.11
C GLY A 178 -16.84 2.68 -1.86
N GLN A 179 -18.12 3.06 -1.99
CA GLN A 179 -18.49 4.26 -2.76
C GLN A 179 -18.13 5.59 -2.06
N ASP A 180 -18.01 5.60 -0.74
CA ASP A 180 -17.70 6.83 0.00
C ASP A 180 -16.19 7.06 0.13
N LEU A 181 -15.39 5.98 0.14
CA LEU A 181 -13.92 6.07 0.13
C LEU A 181 -13.37 6.60 -1.20
N GLU A 182 -14.07 6.34 -2.30
CA GLU A 182 -13.65 6.72 -3.66
C GLU A 182 -14.07 8.15 -4.07
N LYS A 183 -14.72 8.91 -3.18
CA LYS A 183 -15.12 10.29 -3.46
C LYS A 183 -14.14 11.29 -2.85
N PHE A 184 -13.66 12.21 -3.66
CA PHE A 184 -12.93 13.37 -3.15
C PHE A 184 -13.94 14.45 -2.71
N LEU A 185 -13.95 14.75 -1.42
CA LEU A 185 -14.86 15.71 -0.79
C LEU A 185 -14.21 17.08 -0.53
N GLY A 186 -13.10 17.39 -1.20
CA GLY A 186 -12.30 18.59 -0.96
C GLY A 186 -11.14 18.35 0.02
N GLU A 187 -10.11 19.18 -0.07
CA GLU A 187 -8.90 19.08 0.74
C GLU A 187 -9.17 19.22 2.24
N GLU A 188 -10.19 20.02 2.60
CA GLU A 188 -10.62 20.26 3.98
C GLU A 188 -11.30 19.04 4.62
N ASN A 189 -11.79 18.10 3.81
CA ASN A 189 -12.46 16.87 4.26
C ASN A 189 -11.58 15.62 4.07
N GLU A 190 -10.38 15.77 3.48
CA GLU A 190 -9.45 14.67 3.29
C GLU A 190 -8.72 14.37 4.60
N TRP A 191 -9.17 13.34 5.33
CA TRP A 191 -8.70 13.06 6.69
C TRP A 191 -7.20 12.73 6.77
N LEU A 192 -6.59 12.15 5.73
CA LEU A 192 -5.15 11.90 5.72
C LEU A 192 -4.34 13.18 5.47
N ALA A 193 -4.89 14.14 4.73
CA ALA A 193 -4.31 15.48 4.62
C ALA A 193 -4.39 16.24 5.96
N ILE A 194 -5.54 16.14 6.66
CA ILE A 194 -5.70 16.71 8.01
C ILE A 194 -4.69 16.09 8.97
N TYR A 195 -4.60 14.75 8.99
CA TYR A 195 -3.62 14.03 9.81
C TYR A 195 -2.18 14.45 9.50
N SER A 196 -1.83 14.61 8.23
CA SER A 196 -0.51 15.09 7.81
C SER A 196 -0.21 16.49 8.36
N LYS A 197 -1.19 17.40 8.32
CA LYS A 197 -1.09 18.74 8.90
C LYS A 197 -0.90 18.70 10.43
N GLU A 198 -1.55 17.78 11.13
CA GLU A 198 -1.37 17.58 12.58
C GLU A 198 0.05 17.10 12.92
N ILE A 199 0.61 16.19 12.12
CA ILE A 199 2.00 15.74 12.29
C ILE A 199 2.99 16.88 12.03
N LEU A 200 2.77 17.69 10.99
CA LEU A 200 3.62 18.84 10.65
C LEU A 200 3.70 19.91 11.77
N GLN A 201 2.71 19.97 12.66
CA GLN A 201 2.80 20.83 13.84
C GLN A 201 3.89 20.41 14.85
N LYS A 202 4.31 19.15 14.78
CA LYS A 202 5.27 18.54 15.70
C LYS A 202 6.63 18.34 15.06
N GLU A 203 6.65 17.95 13.80
CA GLU A 203 7.84 17.55 13.08
C GLU A 203 7.67 17.74 11.58
N HIS A 204 8.72 18.24 10.91
CA HIS A 204 8.70 18.47 9.47
C HIS A 204 8.88 17.15 8.67
N PHE A 205 8.08 17.00 7.61
CA PHE A 205 8.24 15.99 6.56
C PHE A 205 8.03 16.65 5.19
N ASP A 206 8.86 16.29 4.22
CA ASP A 206 8.67 16.75 2.84
C ASP A 206 7.50 16.01 2.18
N TYR A 207 7.36 14.71 2.48
CA TYR A 207 6.34 13.85 1.87
C TYR A 207 5.65 12.96 2.89
N PHE A 208 4.31 12.91 2.79
CA PHE A 208 3.44 11.92 3.42
C PHE A 208 2.93 11.00 2.34
N ILE A 209 3.27 9.71 2.39
CA ILE A 209 2.90 8.71 1.39
C ILE A 209 1.94 7.71 2.01
N PHE A 210 0.72 7.66 1.48
CA PHE A 210 -0.33 6.77 1.97
C PHE A 210 -1.07 6.06 0.83
N GLY A 211 -1.74 4.94 1.13
CA GLY A 211 -2.74 4.25 0.33
C GLY A 211 -4.14 4.45 0.90
N HIS A 212 -4.91 3.36 0.97
CA HIS A 212 -6.20 3.21 1.65
C HIS A 212 -7.38 3.99 1.07
N ARG A 213 -7.16 5.18 0.51
CA ARG A 213 -8.22 6.02 -0.05
C ARG A 213 -8.68 5.58 -1.44
N HIS A 214 -7.92 4.74 -2.10
CA HIS A 214 -8.13 4.33 -3.49
C HIS A 214 -8.21 5.50 -4.49
N LEU A 215 -7.88 6.71 -4.05
CA LEU A 215 -7.87 7.92 -4.89
C LEU A 215 -6.42 8.38 -5.08
N PRO A 216 -5.94 8.52 -6.31
CA PRO A 216 -4.63 9.11 -6.57
C PRO A 216 -4.68 10.61 -6.31
N LEU A 217 -4.16 11.04 -5.14
CA LEU A 217 -4.17 12.42 -4.69
C LEU A 217 -2.75 12.95 -4.49
N ASP A 218 -2.56 14.23 -4.76
CA ASP A 218 -1.33 14.95 -4.53
C ASP A 218 -1.64 16.36 -4.05
N ILE A 219 -1.62 16.55 -2.72
CA ILE A 219 -2.13 17.73 -2.04
C ILE A 219 -1.00 18.43 -1.27
N LYS A 220 -0.90 19.73 -1.39
CA LYS A 220 -0.01 20.55 -0.57
C LYS A 220 -0.56 20.68 0.84
N VAL A 221 0.17 20.17 1.84
CA VAL A 221 -0.25 20.19 3.25
C VAL A 221 0.57 21.14 4.13
N GLY A 222 1.62 21.71 3.58
CA GLY A 222 2.50 22.71 4.21
C GLY A 222 3.25 23.50 3.16
N GLU A 223 4.12 24.45 3.57
CA GLU A 223 4.88 25.27 2.63
C GLU A 223 5.75 24.41 1.70
N ASN A 224 6.48 23.43 2.27
CA ASN A 224 7.37 22.52 1.56
C ASN A 224 6.97 21.05 1.78
N SER A 225 5.70 20.77 2.06
CA SER A 225 5.20 19.45 2.43
C SER A 225 4.03 19.04 1.56
N ARG A 226 4.04 17.79 1.09
CA ARG A 226 2.99 17.20 0.25
C ARG A 226 2.47 15.91 0.83
N TYR A 227 1.15 15.73 0.75
CA TYR A 227 0.47 14.47 0.96
C TYR A 227 0.18 13.83 -0.40
N ILE A 228 0.63 12.59 -0.56
CA ILE A 228 0.41 11.80 -1.76
C ILE A 228 -0.34 10.54 -1.35
N ASN A 229 -1.54 10.34 -1.90
CA ASN A 229 -2.21 9.07 -1.86
C ASN A 229 -1.96 8.31 -3.17
N LEU A 230 -1.55 7.06 -3.03
CA LEU A 230 -1.07 6.25 -4.15
C LEU A 230 -2.20 5.76 -5.07
N GLY A 231 -3.48 5.95 -4.67
CA GLY A 231 -4.61 5.38 -5.40
C GLY A 231 -4.69 3.87 -5.26
N ASP A 232 -5.15 3.19 -6.31
CA ASP A 232 -5.29 1.74 -6.34
C ASP A 232 -4.87 1.12 -7.70
N TRP A 233 -4.83 -0.22 -7.73
CA TRP A 233 -4.60 -0.99 -8.95
C TRP A 233 -5.88 -1.66 -9.49
N LEU A 234 -7.03 -1.36 -8.89
CA LEU A 234 -8.35 -1.78 -9.35
C LEU A 234 -8.86 -0.88 -10.48
N ASN A 235 -8.74 0.45 -10.28
CA ASN A 235 -9.31 1.46 -11.16
C ASN A 235 -8.26 2.35 -11.83
N TYR A 236 -7.19 2.71 -11.11
CA TYR A 236 -6.27 3.76 -11.55
C TYR A 236 -4.90 3.25 -12.01
N THR A 237 -4.45 2.08 -11.50
CA THR A 237 -3.09 1.56 -11.75
C THR A 237 -2.01 2.61 -11.43
N SER A 238 -2.21 3.35 -10.35
CA SER A 238 -1.36 4.48 -9.96
C SER A 238 -0.26 4.07 -8.99
N PHE A 239 0.83 4.82 -9.02
CA PHE A 239 2.00 4.65 -8.19
C PHE A 239 2.75 5.97 -8.09
N ALA A 240 3.65 6.12 -7.12
CA ALA A 240 4.51 7.29 -7.04
C ALA A 240 5.98 6.93 -7.25
N VAL A 241 6.76 7.90 -7.74
CA VAL A 241 8.21 7.76 -7.97
C VAL A 241 8.92 8.98 -7.39
N PHE A 242 9.94 8.74 -6.58
CA PHE A 242 10.89 9.77 -6.15
C PHE A 242 12.21 9.58 -6.93
N ASP A 243 12.64 10.62 -7.61
CA ASP A 243 13.82 10.63 -8.48
C ASP A 243 15.09 11.20 -7.82
N GLY A 244 15.03 11.47 -6.52
CA GLY A 244 16.08 12.14 -5.76
C GLY A 244 15.86 13.65 -5.59
N GLN A 245 14.93 14.24 -6.34
CA GLN A 245 14.57 15.66 -6.25
C GLN A 245 13.11 15.86 -5.87
N GLN A 246 12.20 15.16 -6.55
CA GLN A 246 10.76 15.28 -6.33
C GLN A 246 10.05 13.94 -6.41
N THR A 247 8.91 13.84 -5.71
CA THR A 247 7.99 12.71 -5.83
C THR A 247 6.89 13.06 -6.81
N THR A 248 6.64 12.18 -7.78
CA THR A 248 5.59 12.33 -8.79
C THR A 248 4.63 11.16 -8.77
N LEU A 249 3.33 11.45 -8.79
CA LEU A 249 2.28 10.46 -8.98
C LEU A 249 2.19 10.12 -10.48
N GLN A 250 2.16 8.83 -10.80
CA GLN A 250 2.17 8.30 -12.17
C GLN A 250 1.12 7.20 -12.33
N TYR A 251 0.78 6.89 -13.57
CA TYR A 251 -0.19 5.87 -13.91
C TYR A 251 0.46 4.86 -14.86
N TYR A 252 0.22 3.57 -14.60
CA TYR A 252 0.72 2.50 -15.44
C TYR A 252 -0.35 2.08 -16.45
N THR A 253 -0.01 2.09 -17.74
CA THR A 253 -0.88 1.60 -18.80
C THR A 253 -0.30 0.33 -19.42
N ALA A 254 -1.16 -0.55 -19.93
CA ALA A 254 -0.75 -1.82 -20.53
C ALA A 254 0.19 -1.66 -21.76
N ALA A 255 0.28 -0.46 -22.31
CA ALA A 255 1.18 -0.11 -23.40
C ALA A 255 2.56 0.39 -22.92
N GLY A 256 2.80 0.42 -21.59
CA GLY A 256 4.07 0.92 -21.02
C GLY A 256 4.23 2.44 -21.08
N GLU A 257 3.19 3.17 -21.43
CA GLU A 257 3.22 4.63 -21.44
C GLU A 257 2.95 5.18 -20.03
N LYS A 258 3.96 5.87 -19.50
CA LYS A 258 3.85 6.64 -18.26
C LYS A 258 3.07 7.92 -18.55
N ALA A 259 1.76 7.91 -18.35
CA ALA A 259 0.97 9.13 -18.39
C ALA A 259 1.15 9.88 -17.07
N ALA A 260 1.91 10.96 -17.05
CA ALA A 260 1.86 11.92 -15.97
C ALA A 260 0.54 12.71 -16.09
N LYS A 261 -0.47 12.37 -15.33
CA LYS A 261 -1.64 13.24 -15.17
C LYS A 261 -1.33 14.26 -14.07
N SER A 262 -1.24 15.51 -14.44
CA SER A 262 -1.08 16.61 -13.52
C SER A 262 -2.43 16.90 -12.84
N GLY A 263 -2.50 16.62 -11.52
CA GLY A 263 -3.44 17.30 -10.60
C GLY A 263 -4.89 16.85 -10.63
N VAL A 264 -5.48 16.98 -9.48
CA VAL A 264 -6.90 16.82 -9.08
C VAL A 264 -7.94 17.44 -10.04
N LYS A 265 -7.53 18.15 -11.07
CA LYS A 265 -8.46 18.87 -11.99
C LYS A 265 -9.32 17.97 -12.89
N ASP A 266 -8.99 16.68 -13.00
CA ASP A 266 -9.72 15.73 -13.87
C ASP A 266 -10.65 14.78 -13.10
N ILE A 267 -10.88 14.99 -11.80
CA ILE A 267 -11.76 14.16 -10.95
C ILE A 267 -13.04 14.91 -10.54
N VAL A 268 -13.33 16.03 -11.19
CA VAL A 268 -14.60 16.77 -11.00
C VAL A 268 -15.56 16.48 -12.14
#